data_58aeb0d36f1995fa1f9ccad90eaa5f26
#
_entry.id   58aeb0d36f1995fa1f9ccad90eaa5f26
#
_cell.length_a   1.000
_cell.length_b   1.000
_cell.length_c   1.000
_cell.angle_alpha   90.00
_cell.angle_beta   90.00
_cell.angle_gamma   90.00
#
_symmetry.space_group_name_H-M   'P 1'
#
loop_
_entity.id
_entity.type
_entity.pdbx_description
1 polymer ?
#
loop_
_entity_poly.entity_id
_entity_poly.type
_entity_poly.pdbx_seq_one_letter_code
_entity_poly.pdbx_strand_id
1 'polypeptide(L)'
;MCRRMDSTLPAPAKLLGPAGLIPFASLAAGVWAGWPSAAWALAAYGATTLAFLGAVHWGLAMRAPSSERGADWWRLGLGVMPALLAWLALILPLSVGLGLLALAILGTAAVETLATRAGLLPEEYLRLRWILSSAAAACLVAGLAGL
;
A
#
# COMPACT_ATOMS: atom_id res chain seq x y z
N MET A 1 11.88 31.38 10.62
CA MET A 1 10.40 31.36 10.52
C MET A 1 9.97 29.94 10.21
N CYS A 2 9.68 29.18 11.26
CA CYS A 2 9.35 27.76 11.18
C CYS A 2 7.91 27.68 10.63
N ARG A 3 7.75 27.30 9.36
CA ARG A 3 6.44 27.02 8.77
C ARG A 3 5.90 25.78 9.48
N ARG A 4 4.93 25.95 10.39
CA ARG A 4 4.12 24.81 10.86
C ARG A 4 3.58 24.13 9.61
N MET A 5 3.98 22.87 9.37
CA MET A 5 3.34 22.04 8.36
C MET A 5 1.90 21.86 8.83
N ASP A 6 0.95 22.43 8.06
CA ASP A 6 -0.46 22.20 8.31
C ASP A 6 -0.67 20.69 8.30
N SER A 7 -1.13 20.15 9.43
CA SER A 7 -1.32 18.71 9.66
C SER A 7 -2.50 18.14 8.87
N THR A 8 -3.16 18.96 8.05
CA THR A 8 -4.34 18.54 7.28
C THR A 8 -3.93 17.95 5.93
N LEU A 9 -4.38 16.73 5.67
CA LEU A 9 -4.24 16.10 4.35
C LEU A 9 -4.93 16.95 3.27
N PRO A 10 -4.31 17.13 2.10
CA PRO A 10 -4.93 17.82 0.98
C PRO A 10 -6.23 17.12 0.56
N ALA A 11 -7.25 17.89 0.21
CA ALA A 11 -8.57 17.39 -0.18
C ALA A 11 -8.52 16.28 -1.26
N PRO A 12 -7.65 16.34 -2.29
CA PRO A 12 -7.51 15.26 -3.26
C PRO A 12 -7.11 13.92 -2.64
N ALA A 13 -6.26 13.92 -1.61
CA ALA A 13 -5.84 12.68 -0.95
C ALA A 13 -6.99 11.97 -0.22
N LYS A 14 -7.91 12.76 0.36
CA LYS A 14 -9.11 12.27 1.05
C LYS A 14 -10.15 11.68 0.08
N LEU A 15 -10.12 12.06 -1.19
CA LEU A 15 -11.02 11.55 -2.23
C LEU A 15 -10.40 10.39 -3.01
N LEU A 16 -9.16 10.55 -3.48
CA LEU A 16 -8.47 9.56 -4.31
C LEU A 16 -8.08 8.30 -3.53
N GLY A 17 -7.77 8.43 -2.24
CA GLY A 17 -7.47 7.29 -1.39
C GLY A 17 -8.63 6.28 -1.35
N PRO A 18 -9.82 6.66 -0.88
CA PRO A 18 -10.98 5.77 -0.88
C PRO A 18 -11.42 5.32 -2.27
N ALA A 19 -11.31 6.16 -3.30
CA ALA A 19 -11.61 5.78 -4.68
C ALA A 19 -10.73 4.60 -5.15
N GLY A 20 -9.50 4.49 -4.68
CA GLY A 20 -8.62 3.35 -4.93
C GLY A 20 -9.11 2.02 -4.38
N LEU A 21 -10.08 2.02 -3.46
CA LEU A 21 -10.72 0.78 -2.96
C LEU A 21 -11.81 0.24 -3.88
N ILE A 22 -12.36 1.06 -4.78
CA ILE A 22 -13.44 0.64 -5.68
C ILE A 22 -13.04 -0.60 -6.51
N PRO A 23 -11.87 -0.64 -7.19
CA PRO A 23 -11.46 -1.84 -7.91
C PRO A 23 -11.27 -3.05 -7.00
N PHE A 24 -10.74 -2.88 -5.79
CA PHE A 24 -10.62 -4.00 -4.85
C PHE A 24 -11.99 -4.61 -4.52
N ALA A 25 -12.97 -3.78 -4.15
CA ALA A 25 -14.29 -4.24 -3.78
C ALA A 25 -15.04 -4.86 -4.96
N SER A 26 -14.99 -4.22 -6.14
CA SER A 26 -15.67 -4.73 -7.34
C SER A 26 -15.09 -6.05 -7.83
N LEU A 27 -13.75 -6.20 -7.82
CA LEU A 27 -13.09 -7.43 -8.24
C LEU A 27 -13.27 -8.57 -7.22
N ALA A 28 -13.23 -8.28 -5.92
CA ALA A 28 -13.56 -9.27 -4.89
C ALA A 28 -15.01 -9.77 -5.05
N ALA A 29 -15.96 -8.86 -5.25
CA ALA A 29 -17.35 -9.24 -5.56
C ALA A 29 -17.47 -10.04 -6.87
N GLY A 30 -16.66 -9.68 -7.89
CA GLY A 30 -16.58 -10.39 -9.16
C GLY A 30 -16.10 -11.84 -9.02
N VAL A 31 -15.19 -12.13 -8.08
CA VAL A 31 -14.75 -13.51 -7.78
C VAL A 31 -15.95 -14.32 -7.29
N TRP A 32 -16.72 -13.80 -6.33
CA TRP A 32 -17.92 -14.45 -5.80
C TRP A 32 -19.05 -14.57 -6.83
N ALA A 33 -19.12 -13.62 -7.78
CA ALA A 33 -20.07 -13.68 -8.89
C ALA A 33 -19.63 -14.63 -10.03
N GLY A 34 -18.47 -15.29 -9.90
CA GLY A 34 -17.93 -16.20 -10.91
C GLY A 34 -17.43 -15.50 -12.17
N TRP A 35 -17.04 -14.22 -12.10
CA TRP A 35 -16.52 -13.51 -13.27
C TRP A 35 -15.16 -14.08 -13.72
N PRO A 36 -15.01 -14.44 -14.99
CA PRO A 36 -13.74 -14.93 -15.49
C PRO A 36 -12.61 -13.93 -15.20
N SER A 37 -11.48 -14.43 -14.74
CA SER A 37 -10.27 -13.65 -14.45
C SER A 37 -10.38 -12.59 -13.34
N ALA A 38 -11.51 -12.47 -12.63
CA ALA A 38 -11.66 -11.47 -11.55
C ALA A 38 -10.60 -11.63 -10.46
N ALA A 39 -10.28 -12.85 -10.08
CA ALA A 39 -9.26 -13.13 -9.07
C ALA A 39 -7.84 -12.74 -9.55
N TRP A 40 -7.51 -12.96 -10.82
CA TRP A 40 -6.26 -12.50 -11.42
C TRP A 40 -6.20 -10.98 -11.51
N ALA A 41 -7.30 -10.33 -11.90
CA ALA A 41 -7.38 -8.88 -11.94
C ALA A 41 -7.23 -8.28 -10.53
N LEU A 42 -7.82 -8.92 -9.51
CA LEU A 42 -7.67 -8.54 -8.11
C LEU A 42 -6.21 -8.64 -7.65
N ALA A 43 -5.52 -9.74 -7.98
CA ALA A 43 -4.11 -9.92 -7.68
C ALA A 43 -3.25 -8.88 -8.40
N ALA A 44 -3.48 -8.63 -9.68
CA ALA A 44 -2.76 -7.64 -10.47
C ALA A 44 -2.96 -6.23 -9.91
N TYR A 45 -4.19 -5.85 -9.55
CA TYR A 45 -4.47 -4.55 -8.93
C TYR A 45 -3.83 -4.41 -7.55
N GLY A 46 -3.87 -5.47 -6.74
CA GLY A 46 -3.17 -5.53 -5.45
C GLY A 46 -1.66 -5.36 -5.59
N ALA A 47 -1.06 -6.01 -6.59
CA ALA A 47 0.37 -5.92 -6.87
C ALA A 47 0.78 -4.51 -7.32
N THR A 48 0.03 -3.88 -8.23
CA THR A 48 0.31 -2.49 -8.67
C THR A 48 0.14 -1.50 -7.51
N THR A 49 -0.87 -1.69 -6.68
CA THR A 49 -1.07 -0.89 -5.48
C THR A 49 0.10 -1.05 -4.51
N LEU A 50 0.54 -2.27 -4.23
CA LEU A 50 1.67 -2.53 -3.33
C LEU A 50 2.96 -1.89 -3.84
N ALA A 51 3.24 -1.98 -5.15
CA ALA A 51 4.40 -1.32 -5.77
C ALA A 51 4.32 0.20 -5.66
N PHE A 52 3.13 0.79 -5.88
CA PHE A 52 2.89 2.23 -5.70
C PHE A 52 3.16 2.69 -4.27
N LEU A 53 2.78 1.90 -3.28
CA LEU A 53 3.01 2.21 -1.87
C LEU A 53 4.51 2.23 -1.52
N GLY A 54 5.31 1.39 -2.14
CA GLY A 54 6.77 1.43 -2.02
C GLY A 54 7.39 2.75 -2.51
N ALA A 55 6.83 3.34 -3.56
CA ALA A 55 7.33 4.58 -4.14
C ALA A 55 7.30 5.79 -3.18
N VAL A 56 6.44 5.77 -2.16
CA VAL A 56 6.39 6.82 -1.11
C VAL A 56 7.74 6.95 -0.40
N HIS A 57 8.40 5.82 -0.11
CA HIS A 57 9.71 5.81 0.57
C HIS A 57 10.82 6.44 -0.29
N TRP A 58 10.74 6.26 -1.61
CA TRP A 58 11.62 6.93 -2.56
C TRP A 58 11.42 8.45 -2.56
N GLY A 59 10.16 8.88 -2.55
CA GLY A 59 9.83 10.32 -2.45
C GLY A 59 10.38 10.94 -1.16
N LEU A 60 10.29 10.23 -0.04
CA LEU A 60 10.84 10.68 1.24
C LEU A 60 12.38 10.73 1.20
N ALA A 61 13.04 9.73 0.62
CA ALA A 61 14.50 9.71 0.50
C ALA A 61 15.02 10.86 -0.37
N MET A 62 14.38 11.13 -1.50
CA MET A 62 14.80 12.21 -2.41
C MET A 62 14.60 13.62 -1.81
N ARG A 63 13.72 13.79 -0.85
CA ARG A 63 13.46 15.07 -0.16
C ARG A 63 14.22 15.22 1.16
N ALA A 64 14.92 14.19 1.60
CA ALA A 64 15.69 14.23 2.84
C ALA A 64 16.84 15.23 2.77
N PRO A 65 17.08 16.01 3.86
CA PRO A 65 18.25 16.89 3.95
C PRO A 65 19.56 16.11 3.82
N SER A 66 20.62 16.76 3.35
CA SER A 66 21.95 16.16 3.18
C SER A 66 22.54 15.57 4.46
N SER A 67 22.11 16.06 5.63
CA SER A 67 22.48 15.53 6.96
C SER A 67 21.94 14.13 7.25
N GLU A 68 20.91 13.67 6.52
CA GLU A 68 20.26 12.37 6.71
C GLU A 68 20.63 11.31 5.67
N ARG A 69 21.61 11.59 4.79
CA ARG A 69 22.00 10.69 3.69
C ARG A 69 22.42 9.29 4.12
N GLY A 70 22.82 9.08 5.37
CA GLY A 70 23.10 7.74 5.89
C GLY A 70 21.89 6.81 5.99
N ALA A 71 20.67 7.37 6.01
CA ALA A 71 19.42 6.61 6.05
C ALA A 71 18.87 6.25 4.65
N ASP A 72 19.47 6.74 3.57
CA ASP A 72 18.95 6.60 2.19
C ASP A 72 18.89 5.12 1.76
N TRP A 73 19.89 4.31 2.12
CA TRP A 73 19.91 2.89 1.80
C TRP A 73 18.71 2.13 2.36
N TRP A 74 18.32 2.42 3.61
CA TRP A 74 17.13 1.81 4.23
C TRP A 74 15.85 2.30 3.59
N ARG A 75 15.71 3.60 3.34
CA ARG A 75 14.52 4.19 2.72
C ARG A 75 14.32 3.69 1.29
N LEU A 76 15.39 3.66 0.49
CA LEU A 76 15.35 3.15 -0.87
C LEU A 76 15.10 1.65 -0.91
N GLY A 77 15.74 0.87 -0.02
CA GLY A 77 15.51 -0.57 0.11
C GLY A 77 14.07 -0.88 0.49
N LEU A 78 13.52 -0.18 1.50
CA LEU A 78 12.10 -0.31 1.88
C LEU A 78 11.15 0.07 0.74
N GLY A 79 11.56 0.97 -0.15
CA GLY A 79 10.77 1.34 -1.32
C GLY A 79 10.76 0.28 -2.43
N VAL A 80 11.85 -0.50 -2.57
CA VAL A 80 11.96 -1.56 -3.57
C VAL A 80 11.28 -2.87 -3.13
N MET A 81 11.37 -3.20 -1.84
CA MET A 81 10.84 -4.47 -1.30
C MET A 81 9.36 -4.71 -1.62
N PRO A 82 8.44 -3.72 -1.51
CA PRO A 82 7.05 -3.93 -1.88
C PRO A 82 6.86 -4.30 -3.35
N ALA A 83 7.65 -3.72 -4.26
CA ALA A 83 7.58 -4.04 -5.69
C ALA A 83 8.05 -5.47 -5.98
N LEU A 84 9.11 -5.95 -5.31
CA LEU A 84 9.58 -7.33 -5.42
C LEU A 84 8.58 -8.33 -4.86
N LEU A 85 7.96 -8.02 -3.71
CA LEU A 85 6.90 -8.84 -3.13
C LEU A 85 5.65 -8.88 -4.04
N ALA A 86 5.30 -7.74 -4.65
CA ALA A 86 4.20 -7.66 -5.61
C ALA A 86 4.46 -8.55 -6.84
N TRP A 87 5.66 -8.48 -7.40
CA TRP A 87 6.08 -9.34 -8.51
C TRP A 87 6.06 -10.82 -8.11
N LEU A 88 6.63 -11.17 -6.96
CA LEU A 88 6.63 -12.54 -6.45
C LEU A 88 5.21 -13.07 -6.29
N ALA A 89 4.28 -12.27 -5.76
CA ALA A 89 2.90 -12.65 -5.57
C ALA A 89 2.20 -13.02 -6.90
N LEU A 90 2.58 -12.38 -8.02
CA LEU A 90 1.98 -12.66 -9.33
C LEU A 90 2.51 -13.93 -9.98
N ILE A 91 3.68 -14.42 -9.60
CA ILE A 91 4.25 -15.67 -10.14
C ILE A 91 3.94 -16.90 -9.27
N LEU A 92 3.48 -16.71 -8.05
CA LEU A 92 3.04 -17.76 -7.16
C LEU A 92 1.62 -18.26 -7.52
N PRO A 93 1.20 -19.44 -7.04
CA PRO A 93 -0.19 -19.86 -7.14
C PRO A 93 -1.13 -18.76 -6.63
N LEU A 94 -2.23 -18.51 -7.34
CA LEU A 94 -3.11 -17.36 -7.13
C LEU A 94 -3.57 -17.20 -5.67
N SER A 95 -3.92 -18.30 -5.00
CA SER A 95 -4.30 -18.30 -3.58
C SER A 95 -3.18 -17.81 -2.66
N VAL A 96 -1.95 -18.25 -2.90
CA VAL A 96 -0.76 -17.82 -2.16
C VAL A 96 -0.46 -16.35 -2.46
N GLY A 97 -0.55 -15.96 -3.73
CA GLY A 97 -0.33 -14.59 -4.19
C GLY A 97 -1.26 -13.59 -3.53
N LEU A 98 -2.57 -13.86 -3.49
CA LEU A 98 -3.56 -13.01 -2.83
C LEU A 98 -3.28 -12.86 -1.32
N GLY A 99 -2.94 -13.96 -0.65
CA GLY A 99 -2.54 -13.94 0.76
C GLY A 99 -1.29 -13.12 1.00
N LEU A 100 -0.26 -13.30 0.17
CA LEU A 100 0.99 -12.54 0.25
C LEU A 100 0.76 -11.04 0.04
N LEU A 101 -0.08 -10.65 -0.94
CA LEU A 101 -0.42 -9.26 -1.19
C LEU A 101 -1.14 -8.62 0.00
N ALA A 102 -2.10 -9.32 0.62
CA ALA A 102 -2.80 -8.84 1.80
C ALA A 102 -1.82 -8.59 2.96
N LEU A 103 -0.95 -9.54 3.25
CA LEU A 103 0.07 -9.41 4.29
C LEU A 103 1.08 -8.30 3.98
N ALA A 104 1.53 -8.18 2.74
CA ALA A 104 2.50 -7.17 2.33
C ALA A 104 1.92 -5.74 2.39
N ILE A 105 0.66 -5.54 2.01
CA ILE A 105 -0.03 -4.24 2.13
C ILE A 105 -0.15 -3.82 3.60
N LEU A 106 -0.52 -4.73 4.50
CA LEU A 106 -0.55 -4.46 5.93
C LEU A 106 0.86 -4.23 6.50
N GLY A 107 1.85 -4.99 6.03
CA GLY A 107 3.25 -4.84 6.41
C GLY A 107 3.81 -3.45 6.07
N THR A 108 3.50 -2.92 4.88
CA THR A 108 3.92 -1.55 4.52
C THR A 108 3.30 -0.50 5.45
N ALA A 109 2.03 -0.64 5.83
CA ALA A 109 1.39 0.25 6.80
C ALA A 109 2.04 0.16 8.19
N ALA A 110 2.46 -1.04 8.61
CA ALA A 110 3.19 -1.23 9.87
C ALA A 110 4.57 -0.54 9.84
N VAL A 111 5.32 -0.66 8.74
CA VAL A 111 6.60 0.03 8.56
C VAL A 111 6.41 1.56 8.59
N GLU A 112 5.38 2.08 7.93
CA GLU A 112 5.06 3.52 7.95
C GLU A 112 4.67 4.01 9.35
N THR A 113 4.10 3.14 10.19
CA THR A 113 3.84 3.46 11.62
C THR A 113 5.14 3.75 12.37
N LEU A 114 6.20 3.00 12.10
CA LEU A 114 7.51 3.25 12.70
C LEU A 114 8.10 4.57 12.21
N ALA A 115 7.94 4.88 10.91
CA ALA A 115 8.37 6.16 10.33
C ALA A 115 7.61 7.36 10.93
N THR A 116 6.31 7.21 11.21
CA THR A 116 5.50 8.25 11.87
C THR A 116 5.96 8.49 13.31
N ARG A 117 6.27 7.42 14.07
CA ARG A 117 6.84 7.54 15.42
C ARG A 117 8.18 8.28 15.44
N ALA A 118 8.93 8.22 14.35
CA ALA A 118 10.16 8.98 14.15
C ALA A 118 9.91 10.44 13.65
N GLY A 119 8.64 10.89 13.59
CA GLY A 119 8.29 12.26 13.17
C GLY A 119 8.37 12.54 11.67
N LEU A 120 8.49 11.51 10.84
CA LEU A 120 8.66 11.65 9.38
C LEU A 120 7.33 11.82 8.63
N LEU A 121 6.21 11.39 9.21
CA LEU A 121 4.89 11.40 8.59
C LEU A 121 3.81 11.96 9.52
N PRO A 122 2.76 12.65 9.00
CA PRO A 122 1.64 13.13 9.80
C PRO A 122 0.75 11.98 10.33
N GLU A 123 0.21 12.12 11.53
CA GLU A 123 -0.69 11.12 12.13
C GLU A 123 -1.99 10.91 11.32
N GLU A 124 -2.55 11.98 10.74
CA GLU A 124 -3.73 11.89 9.86
C GLU A 124 -3.49 10.99 8.64
N TYR A 125 -2.29 11.09 8.04
CA TYR A 125 -1.89 10.22 6.94
C TYR A 125 -1.87 8.76 7.39
N LEU A 126 -1.28 8.47 8.55
CA LEU A 126 -1.18 7.11 9.08
C LEU A 126 -2.56 6.49 9.33
N ARG A 127 -3.50 7.28 9.90
CA ARG A 127 -4.87 6.81 10.14
C ARG A 127 -5.58 6.44 8.83
N LEU A 128 -5.51 7.31 7.82
CA LEU A 128 -6.05 7.04 6.50
C LEU A 128 -5.39 5.79 5.89
N ARG A 129 -4.08 5.71 6.01
CA ARG A 129 -3.27 4.60 5.50
C ARG A 129 -3.71 3.24 6.07
N TRP A 130 -3.93 3.15 7.38
CA TRP A 130 -4.41 1.95 8.03
C TRP A 130 -5.82 1.56 7.58
N ILE A 131 -6.73 2.53 7.47
CA ILE A 131 -8.10 2.28 6.98
C ILE A 131 -8.05 1.70 5.57
N LEU A 132 -7.31 2.32 4.65
CA LEU A 132 -7.21 1.87 3.27
C LEU A 132 -6.51 0.52 3.14
N SER A 133 -5.43 0.29 3.91
CA SER A 133 -4.71 -0.98 3.87
C SER A 133 -5.53 -2.13 4.43
N SER A 134 -6.26 -1.92 5.52
CA SER A 134 -7.14 -2.93 6.10
C SER A 134 -8.29 -3.27 5.16
N ALA A 135 -8.91 -2.27 4.53
CA ALA A 135 -9.97 -2.50 3.55
C ALA A 135 -9.48 -3.25 2.30
N ALA A 136 -8.32 -2.88 1.76
CA ALA A 136 -7.71 -3.56 0.63
C ALA A 136 -7.34 -5.02 0.97
N ALA A 137 -6.74 -5.25 2.14
CA ALA A 137 -6.41 -6.59 2.62
C ALA A 137 -7.67 -7.44 2.82
N ALA A 138 -8.74 -6.86 3.37
CA ALA A 138 -10.02 -7.55 3.52
C ALA A 138 -10.61 -7.97 2.16
N CYS A 139 -10.55 -7.12 1.13
CA CYS A 139 -10.98 -7.47 -0.23
C CYS A 139 -10.14 -8.59 -0.84
N LEU A 140 -8.80 -8.57 -0.63
CA LEU A 140 -7.90 -9.64 -1.11
C LEU A 140 -8.22 -10.98 -0.43
N VAL A 141 -8.45 -10.96 0.89
CA VAL A 141 -8.84 -12.16 1.66
C VAL A 141 -10.23 -12.64 1.24
N ALA A 142 -11.18 -11.73 1.01
CA ALA A 142 -12.49 -12.09 0.48
C ALA A 142 -12.41 -12.74 -0.91
N GLY A 143 -11.56 -12.21 -1.80
CA GLY A 143 -11.29 -12.82 -3.09
C GLY A 143 -10.63 -14.20 -2.96
N LEU A 144 -9.69 -14.36 -2.01
CA LEU A 144 -9.07 -15.66 -1.71
C LEU A 144 -10.10 -16.69 -1.22
N ALA A 145 -11.04 -16.28 -0.37
CA ALA A 145 -12.09 -17.15 0.15
C ALA A 145 -13.14 -17.54 -0.91
N GLY A 146 -13.20 -16.83 -2.03
CA GLY A 146 -14.11 -17.12 -3.15
C GLY A 146 -13.48 -18.00 -4.26
N LEU A 147 -12.18 -18.39 -4.12
CA LEU A 147 -11.51 -19.32 -5.04
C LEU A 147 -11.95 -20.77 -4.81
#